data_cc5a7f0dcfc97fafd09be699cd56da70
#
_entry.id   cc5a7f0dcfc97fafd09be699cd56da70
#
_cell.length_a   1.000
_cell.length_b   1.000
_cell.length_c   1.000
_cell.angle_alpha   90.00
_cell.angle_beta   90.00
_cell.angle_gamma   90.00
#
_symmetry.space_group_name_H-M   'P 1'
#
loop_
_entity.id
_entity.type
_entity.pdbx_description
1 polymer ?
#
loop_
_entity_poly.entity_id
_entity_poly.type
_entity_poly.pdbx_seq_one_letter_code
_entity_poly.pdbx_strand_id
1 'polypeptide(L)'
;MTIGVGVIGYGLMGRVHTYAWRTIPLLYNGEPCNIKLVGVCDVNEQAAEAGREQAGFFFRTTDYREVIHHPEVQVVDICVPNRWHGEIIREALQAGKHVYCEKPLAYSYEEAKELAALAREAAKRGIKVQVVSEYRFFPATMKAKELAQSGFIGRLFHFRGCYLHSGYIDPNRPLEWRLRKEIIGGGVLVDLGPHLLDLMLWLLDGVDEPVAVCGMTETFIKERPLPEDPTKKAPVEVDDAASALIRFKSGALGYVEFSRVATGTEDELRFEVHGDKGAMAFNLMEPNWLWVFDRTQPPSEWGFKKLSTVQKYPPPAAYPSPKFTLGWMRSHVHAQFCFLDAIVNDKPAKPDFDDALKVHELMEAIYRSAQSGNWVSLPLEK
;
A
#
# COMPACT_ATOMS: atom_id res chain seq x y z
N MET A 1 -24.43 11.47 -9.15
CA MET A 1 -24.22 10.08 -9.63
C MET A 1 -24.05 9.19 -8.39
N THR A 2 -24.62 7.98 -8.38
CA THR A 2 -24.45 7.02 -7.28
C THR A 2 -23.54 5.92 -7.74
N ILE A 3 -22.48 5.63 -6.97
CA ILE A 3 -21.55 4.52 -7.22
C ILE A 3 -21.84 3.40 -6.22
N GLY A 4 -22.17 2.23 -6.75
CA GLY A 4 -22.35 1.02 -5.94
C GLY A 4 -21.03 0.31 -5.70
N VAL A 5 -20.74 0.05 -4.43
CA VAL A 5 -19.51 -0.62 -3.99
C VAL A 5 -19.83 -1.99 -3.44
N GLY A 6 -19.11 -3.00 -3.91
CA GLY A 6 -19.09 -4.34 -3.35
C GLY A 6 -17.74 -4.62 -2.69
N VAL A 7 -17.73 -5.15 -1.47
CA VAL A 7 -16.51 -5.46 -0.70
C VAL A 7 -16.36 -6.98 -0.61
N ILE A 8 -15.20 -7.48 -0.99
CA ILE A 8 -14.85 -8.91 -0.96
C ILE A 8 -13.73 -9.12 0.04
N GLY A 9 -14.01 -9.85 1.12
CA GLY A 9 -13.19 -9.97 2.32
C GLY A 9 -13.59 -8.94 3.39
N TYR A 10 -14.17 -9.40 4.51
CA TYR A 10 -14.65 -8.52 5.58
C TYR A 10 -13.87 -8.70 6.89
N GLY A 11 -12.56 -8.97 6.76
CA GLY A 11 -11.60 -8.94 7.86
C GLY A 11 -11.28 -7.51 8.32
N LEU A 12 -10.08 -7.32 8.87
CA LEU A 12 -9.63 -5.99 9.34
C LEU A 12 -9.69 -4.96 8.21
N MET A 13 -9.07 -5.24 7.05
CA MET A 13 -9.01 -4.26 5.95
C MET A 13 -10.37 -4.02 5.29
N GLY A 14 -11.22 -5.05 5.14
CA GLY A 14 -12.59 -4.85 4.65
C GLY A 14 -13.41 -3.89 5.51
N ARG A 15 -13.22 -3.93 6.83
CA ARG A 15 -13.85 -2.98 7.78
C ARG A 15 -13.26 -1.59 7.66
N VAL A 16 -11.95 -1.46 7.52
CA VAL A 16 -11.25 -0.17 7.30
C VAL A 16 -11.72 0.48 6.01
N HIS A 17 -11.80 -0.28 4.92
CA HIS A 17 -12.28 0.23 3.64
C HIS A 17 -13.76 0.62 3.70
N THR A 18 -14.59 -0.19 4.34
CA THR A 18 -16.00 0.14 4.54
C THR A 18 -16.19 1.42 5.35
N TYR A 19 -15.40 1.60 6.42
CA TYR A 19 -15.37 2.87 7.15
C TYR A 19 -15.02 4.03 6.23
N ALA A 20 -13.99 3.87 5.39
CA ALA A 20 -13.54 4.91 4.49
C ALA A 20 -14.63 5.26 3.46
N TRP A 21 -15.26 4.28 2.80
CA TRP A 21 -16.40 4.51 1.87
C TRP A 21 -17.54 5.29 2.53
N ARG A 22 -17.91 4.93 3.74
CA ARG A 22 -18.99 5.61 4.49
C ARG A 22 -18.63 7.01 4.95
N THR A 23 -17.35 7.29 5.13
CA THR A 23 -16.86 8.55 5.69
C THR A 23 -16.63 9.63 4.62
N ILE A 24 -16.40 9.26 3.37
CA ILE A 24 -16.15 10.21 2.27
C ILE A 24 -17.21 11.32 2.22
N PRO A 25 -18.54 11.05 2.22
CA PRO A 25 -19.55 12.11 2.13
C PRO A 25 -19.54 13.09 3.30
N LEU A 26 -18.91 12.72 4.42
CA LEU A 26 -18.84 13.55 5.63
C LEU A 26 -17.62 14.47 5.64
N LEU A 27 -16.59 14.15 4.85
CA LEU A 27 -15.30 14.85 4.89
C LEU A 27 -15.03 15.73 3.68
N TYR A 28 -15.81 15.57 2.60
CA TYR A 28 -15.61 16.30 1.35
C TYR A 28 -16.85 17.10 0.97
N ASN A 29 -16.65 18.36 0.59
CA ASN A 29 -17.73 19.23 0.10
C ASN A 29 -17.91 19.05 -1.41
N GLY A 30 -19.18 19.07 -1.83
CA GLY A 30 -19.48 18.85 -3.24
C GLY A 30 -19.27 17.38 -3.61
N GLU A 31 -19.92 16.92 -4.63
CA GLU A 31 -19.87 15.51 -4.95
C GLU A 31 -18.77 15.13 -5.90
N PRO A 32 -17.95 14.08 -5.59
CA PRO A 32 -17.68 13.10 -6.62
C PRO A 32 -18.90 12.21 -6.85
N CYS A 33 -19.57 11.69 -5.80
CA CYS A 33 -20.75 10.81 -5.93
C CYS A 33 -21.39 10.44 -4.58
N ASN A 34 -22.63 9.99 -4.62
CA ASN A 34 -23.22 9.23 -3.52
C ASN A 34 -22.73 7.78 -3.58
N ILE A 35 -22.31 7.23 -2.45
CA ILE A 35 -21.81 5.86 -2.34
C ILE A 35 -22.93 4.97 -1.80
N LYS A 36 -23.19 3.84 -2.48
CA LYS A 36 -24.08 2.79 -2.03
C LYS A 36 -23.27 1.54 -1.72
N LEU A 37 -23.29 1.08 -0.48
CA LEU A 37 -22.75 -0.22 -0.10
C LEU A 37 -23.73 -1.30 -0.55
N VAL A 38 -23.41 -2.00 -1.65
CA VAL A 38 -24.30 -2.93 -2.31
C VAL A 38 -24.17 -4.34 -1.75
N GLY A 39 -23.00 -4.94 -1.83
CA GLY A 39 -22.78 -6.31 -1.39
C GLY A 39 -21.53 -6.47 -0.57
N VAL A 40 -21.56 -7.35 0.41
CA VAL A 40 -20.38 -7.77 1.17
C VAL A 40 -20.24 -9.28 1.08
N CYS A 41 -19.03 -9.74 0.78
CA CYS A 41 -18.67 -11.15 0.70
C CYS A 41 -17.54 -11.48 1.69
N ASP A 42 -17.72 -12.57 2.40
CA ASP A 42 -16.63 -13.22 3.15
C ASP A 42 -16.92 -14.73 3.20
N VAL A 43 -15.89 -15.57 3.10
CA VAL A 43 -16.03 -17.02 3.25
C VAL A 43 -16.54 -17.42 4.64
N ASN A 44 -16.30 -16.57 5.64
CA ASN A 44 -16.90 -16.65 6.96
C ASN A 44 -18.26 -15.96 6.94
N GLU A 45 -19.35 -16.75 6.99
CA GLU A 45 -20.72 -16.25 6.96
C GLU A 45 -21.02 -15.24 8.08
N GLN A 46 -20.44 -15.40 9.27
CA GLN A 46 -20.64 -14.49 10.39
C GLN A 46 -19.98 -13.12 10.11
N ALA A 47 -18.80 -13.12 9.47
CA ALA A 47 -18.14 -11.88 9.06
C ALA A 47 -18.96 -11.14 8.00
N ALA A 48 -19.47 -11.86 7.00
CA ALA A 48 -20.35 -11.29 5.97
C ALA A 48 -21.64 -10.70 6.57
N GLU A 49 -22.27 -11.42 7.51
CA GLU A 49 -23.46 -10.94 8.22
C GLU A 49 -23.17 -9.70 9.06
N ALA A 50 -22.04 -9.68 9.79
CA ALA A 50 -21.61 -8.49 10.54
C ALA A 50 -21.42 -7.28 9.62
N GLY A 51 -20.90 -7.48 8.41
CA GLY A 51 -20.81 -6.44 7.38
C GLY A 51 -22.19 -5.90 7.00
N ARG A 52 -23.13 -6.77 6.70
CA ARG A 52 -24.50 -6.38 6.34
C ARG A 52 -25.17 -5.57 7.45
N GLU A 53 -25.13 -6.07 8.68
CA GLU A 53 -25.83 -5.45 9.80
C GLU A 53 -25.18 -4.15 10.29
N GLN A 54 -23.86 -4.17 10.50
CA GLN A 54 -23.15 -3.06 11.12
C GLN A 54 -22.81 -1.95 10.12
N ALA A 55 -22.52 -2.30 8.87
CA ALA A 55 -22.12 -1.34 7.86
C ALA A 55 -23.27 -0.98 6.89
N GLY A 56 -24.37 -1.70 6.88
CA GLY A 56 -25.54 -1.39 6.08
C GLY A 56 -25.38 -1.77 4.60
N PHE A 57 -24.66 -2.85 4.30
CA PHE A 57 -24.70 -3.43 2.96
C PHE A 57 -26.09 -3.96 2.62
N PHE A 58 -26.49 -3.78 1.37
CA PHE A 58 -27.81 -4.23 0.91
C PHE A 58 -27.99 -5.75 1.00
N PHE A 59 -26.92 -6.52 0.60
CA PHE A 59 -26.91 -7.97 0.75
C PHE A 59 -25.54 -8.47 1.23
N ARG A 60 -25.53 -9.72 1.69
CA ARG A 60 -24.35 -10.49 2.03
C ARG A 60 -24.30 -11.80 1.26
N THR A 61 -23.11 -12.34 1.06
CA THR A 61 -22.88 -13.63 0.43
C THR A 61 -21.55 -14.26 0.87
N THR A 62 -21.39 -15.55 0.60
CA THR A 62 -20.10 -16.25 0.71
C THR A 62 -19.46 -16.53 -0.66
N ASP A 63 -20.13 -16.19 -1.77
CA ASP A 63 -19.61 -16.27 -3.13
C ASP A 63 -19.35 -14.87 -3.69
N TYR A 64 -18.08 -14.55 -3.89
CA TYR A 64 -17.66 -13.24 -4.39
C TYR A 64 -18.22 -12.92 -5.79
N ARG A 65 -18.60 -13.95 -6.59
CA ARG A 65 -19.18 -13.77 -7.91
C ARG A 65 -20.53 -13.08 -7.86
N GLU A 66 -21.31 -13.34 -6.82
CA GLU A 66 -22.59 -12.64 -6.62
C GLU A 66 -22.39 -11.12 -6.44
N VAL A 67 -21.29 -10.72 -5.77
CA VAL A 67 -20.93 -9.30 -5.64
C VAL A 67 -20.50 -8.73 -6.98
N ILE A 68 -19.60 -9.41 -7.70
CA ILE A 68 -19.06 -8.94 -8.98
C ILE A 68 -20.17 -8.78 -10.03
N HIS A 69 -21.08 -9.75 -10.14
CA HIS A 69 -22.11 -9.74 -11.17
C HIS A 69 -23.37 -8.99 -10.77
N HIS A 70 -23.43 -8.45 -9.55
CA HIS A 70 -24.60 -7.65 -9.17
C HIS A 70 -24.69 -6.36 -10.03
N PRO A 71 -25.85 -6.04 -10.61
CA PRO A 71 -25.99 -4.94 -11.57
C PRO A 71 -25.72 -3.56 -10.97
N GLU A 72 -25.97 -3.39 -9.68
CA GLU A 72 -25.73 -2.12 -8.98
C GLU A 72 -24.28 -1.96 -8.47
N VAL A 73 -23.40 -2.97 -8.59
CA VAL A 73 -21.99 -2.84 -8.24
C VAL A 73 -21.22 -2.28 -9.43
N GLN A 74 -20.57 -1.15 -9.26
CA GLN A 74 -19.62 -0.54 -10.21
C GLN A 74 -18.19 -0.70 -9.76
N VAL A 75 -17.94 -0.67 -8.44
CA VAL A 75 -16.62 -0.84 -7.83
C VAL A 75 -16.57 -2.13 -7.04
N VAL A 76 -15.58 -2.96 -7.33
CA VAL A 76 -15.22 -4.14 -6.54
C VAL A 76 -14.00 -3.79 -5.71
N ASP A 77 -14.16 -3.84 -4.39
CA ASP A 77 -13.12 -3.58 -3.39
C ASP A 77 -12.64 -4.92 -2.80
N ILE A 78 -11.36 -5.26 -3.02
CA ILE A 78 -10.79 -6.58 -2.76
C ILE A 78 -9.89 -6.53 -1.53
N CYS A 79 -10.30 -7.19 -0.45
CA CYS A 79 -9.65 -7.22 0.86
C CYS A 79 -9.37 -8.66 1.35
N VAL A 80 -9.13 -9.58 0.43
CA VAL A 80 -8.83 -10.98 0.72
C VAL A 80 -7.32 -11.22 0.84
N PRO A 81 -6.83 -12.40 1.30
CA PRO A 81 -5.41 -12.74 1.24
C PRO A 81 -4.87 -12.81 -0.20
N ASN A 82 -3.59 -12.49 -0.38
CA ASN A 82 -2.90 -12.26 -1.66
C ASN A 82 -3.17 -13.31 -2.73
N ARG A 83 -3.23 -14.59 -2.35
CA ARG A 83 -3.43 -15.72 -3.28
C ARG A 83 -4.68 -15.57 -4.14
N TRP A 84 -5.73 -14.93 -3.64
CA TRP A 84 -7.02 -14.82 -4.34
C TRP A 84 -7.19 -13.49 -5.08
N HIS A 85 -6.25 -12.54 -4.95
CA HIS A 85 -6.34 -11.26 -5.65
C HIS A 85 -6.49 -11.45 -7.15
N GLY A 86 -5.59 -12.24 -7.77
CA GLY A 86 -5.57 -12.42 -9.21
C GLY A 86 -6.86 -12.99 -9.79
N GLU A 87 -7.44 -14.03 -9.17
CA GLU A 87 -8.69 -14.64 -9.64
C GLU A 87 -9.83 -13.62 -9.61
N ILE A 88 -10.00 -12.92 -8.51
CA ILE A 88 -11.08 -11.95 -8.31
C ILE A 88 -10.91 -10.74 -9.23
N ILE A 89 -9.67 -10.24 -9.40
CA ILE A 89 -9.37 -9.12 -10.30
C ILE A 89 -9.72 -9.47 -11.75
N ARG A 90 -9.32 -10.66 -12.23
CA ARG A 90 -9.61 -11.10 -13.60
C ARG A 90 -11.11 -11.09 -13.85
N GLU A 91 -11.88 -11.68 -12.95
CA GLU A 91 -13.33 -11.75 -13.09
C GLU A 91 -14.00 -10.36 -13.02
N ALA A 92 -13.56 -9.51 -12.09
CA ALA A 92 -14.08 -8.14 -11.97
C ALA A 92 -13.80 -7.31 -13.25
N LEU A 93 -12.59 -7.39 -13.81
CA LEU A 93 -12.24 -6.69 -15.05
C LEU A 93 -13.01 -7.23 -16.26
N GLN A 94 -13.25 -8.55 -16.34
CA GLN A 94 -14.09 -9.17 -17.37
C GLN A 94 -15.54 -8.70 -17.27
N ALA A 95 -16.08 -8.60 -16.06
CA ALA A 95 -17.42 -8.09 -15.78
C ALA A 95 -17.56 -6.56 -15.95
N GLY A 96 -16.48 -5.86 -16.33
CA GLY A 96 -16.52 -4.43 -16.58
C GLY A 96 -16.54 -3.56 -15.31
N LYS A 97 -16.08 -4.08 -14.18
CA LYS A 97 -16.06 -3.36 -12.91
C LYS A 97 -14.77 -2.60 -12.71
N HIS A 98 -14.85 -1.42 -12.06
CA HIS A 98 -13.67 -0.76 -11.50
C HIS A 98 -13.14 -1.59 -10.32
N VAL A 99 -11.81 -1.60 -10.13
CA VAL A 99 -11.18 -2.44 -9.11
C VAL A 99 -10.35 -1.58 -8.15
N TYR A 100 -10.65 -1.70 -6.87
CA TYR A 100 -9.84 -1.19 -5.76
C TYR A 100 -9.32 -2.40 -4.98
N CYS A 101 -8.01 -2.62 -4.93
CA CYS A 101 -7.45 -3.86 -4.42
C CYS A 101 -6.41 -3.62 -3.35
N GLU A 102 -6.46 -4.39 -2.27
CA GLU A 102 -5.41 -4.41 -1.25
C GLU A 102 -4.03 -4.78 -1.84
N LYS A 103 -3.01 -4.29 -1.16
CA LYS A 103 -1.62 -4.62 -1.46
C LYS A 103 -1.25 -6.03 -0.87
N PRO A 104 -0.22 -6.68 -1.43
CA PRO A 104 0.36 -6.47 -2.75
C PRO A 104 -0.65 -6.82 -3.85
N LEU A 105 -0.46 -6.29 -5.05
CA LEU A 105 -1.38 -6.52 -6.17
C LEU A 105 -1.66 -8.00 -6.43
N ALA A 106 -0.64 -8.84 -6.31
CA ALA A 106 -0.68 -10.25 -6.71
C ALA A 106 0.13 -11.13 -5.75
N TYR A 107 -0.03 -12.43 -5.89
CA TYR A 107 0.73 -13.44 -5.18
C TYR A 107 2.20 -13.52 -5.64
N SER A 108 2.49 -13.22 -6.91
CA SER A 108 3.83 -13.29 -7.52
C SER A 108 4.07 -12.15 -8.52
N TYR A 109 5.35 -11.94 -8.86
CA TYR A 109 5.74 -10.98 -9.89
C TYR A 109 5.15 -11.34 -11.27
N GLU A 110 5.13 -12.63 -11.63
CA GLU A 110 4.57 -13.08 -12.91
C GLU A 110 3.05 -12.80 -12.98
N GLU A 111 2.32 -13.07 -11.90
CA GLU A 111 0.90 -12.73 -11.84
C GLU A 111 0.68 -11.21 -11.89
N ALA A 112 1.51 -10.42 -11.22
CA ALA A 112 1.42 -8.97 -11.30
C ALA A 112 1.61 -8.43 -12.73
N LYS A 113 2.53 -9.02 -13.52
CA LYS A 113 2.70 -8.68 -14.95
C LYS A 113 1.44 -8.95 -15.75
N GLU A 114 0.83 -10.11 -15.56
CA GLU A 114 -0.42 -10.47 -16.21
C GLU A 114 -1.55 -9.48 -15.84
N LEU A 115 -1.75 -9.22 -14.56
CA LEU A 115 -2.80 -8.33 -14.07
C LEU A 115 -2.62 -6.88 -14.55
N ALA A 116 -1.38 -6.39 -14.61
CA ALA A 116 -1.10 -5.07 -15.17
C ALA A 116 -1.43 -5.01 -16.67
N ALA A 117 -1.14 -6.08 -17.43
CA ALA A 117 -1.53 -6.15 -18.84
C ALA A 117 -3.06 -6.15 -19.02
N LEU A 118 -3.78 -6.93 -18.24
CA LEU A 118 -5.25 -6.93 -18.24
C LEU A 118 -5.85 -5.57 -17.86
N ALA A 119 -5.26 -4.89 -16.90
CA ALA A 119 -5.70 -3.56 -16.49
C ALA A 119 -5.51 -2.51 -17.60
N ARG A 120 -4.39 -2.57 -18.35
CA ARG A 120 -4.19 -1.69 -19.53
C ARG A 120 -5.26 -1.92 -20.60
N GLU A 121 -5.66 -3.17 -20.85
CA GLU A 121 -6.75 -3.48 -21.79
C GLU A 121 -8.11 -2.99 -21.24
N ALA A 122 -8.36 -3.16 -19.93
CA ALA A 122 -9.57 -2.69 -19.28
C ALA A 122 -9.68 -1.14 -19.30
N ALA A 123 -8.57 -0.45 -19.17
CA ALA A 123 -8.50 1.01 -19.24
C ALA A 123 -9.00 1.58 -20.58
N LYS A 124 -8.84 0.84 -21.70
CA LYS A 124 -9.39 1.21 -23.01
C LYS A 124 -10.93 1.25 -23.03
N ARG A 125 -11.58 0.57 -22.07
CA ARG A 125 -13.02 0.55 -21.85
C ARG A 125 -13.47 1.53 -20.75
N GLY A 126 -12.58 2.40 -20.27
CA GLY A 126 -12.84 3.36 -19.20
C GLY A 126 -12.80 2.76 -17.78
N ILE A 127 -12.37 1.51 -17.62
CA ILE A 127 -12.28 0.86 -16.31
C ILE A 127 -11.06 1.41 -15.56
N LYS A 128 -11.27 1.82 -14.32
CA LYS A 128 -10.22 2.30 -13.42
C LYS A 128 -9.80 1.19 -12.47
N VAL A 129 -8.50 1.11 -12.19
CA VAL A 129 -7.92 0.19 -11.21
C VAL A 129 -7.00 0.95 -10.27
N GLN A 130 -7.01 0.59 -9.00
CA GLN A 130 -6.09 1.17 -8.00
C GLN A 130 -5.68 0.09 -7.00
N VAL A 131 -4.39 0.08 -6.65
CA VAL A 131 -3.87 -0.71 -5.52
C VAL A 131 -3.82 0.18 -4.28
N VAL A 132 -4.09 -0.39 -3.12
CA VAL A 132 -4.04 0.34 -1.86
C VAL A 132 -2.58 0.62 -1.49
N SER A 133 -2.20 1.88 -1.54
CA SER A 133 -0.93 2.43 -1.05
C SER A 133 -1.24 3.67 -0.23
N GLU A 134 -1.90 3.47 0.89
CA GLU A 134 -2.49 4.51 1.72
C GLU A 134 -1.49 5.53 2.24
N TYR A 135 -0.21 5.14 2.34
CA TYR A 135 0.84 6.05 2.81
C TYR A 135 1.20 7.14 1.81
N ARG A 136 0.86 7.00 0.51
CA ARG A 136 0.92 8.12 -0.44
C ARG A 136 -0.03 9.26 -0.08
N PHE A 137 -1.11 8.95 0.66
CA PHE A 137 -2.24 9.85 0.93
C PHE A 137 -2.22 10.49 2.31
N PHE A 138 -1.06 10.49 2.97
CA PHE A 138 -0.83 11.36 4.12
C PHE A 138 -0.44 12.76 3.65
N PRO A 139 -0.95 13.85 4.24
CA PRO A 139 -0.54 15.21 3.85
C PRO A 139 0.98 15.44 3.92
N ALA A 140 1.68 14.75 4.84
CA ALA A 140 3.13 14.83 4.96
C ALA A 140 3.84 14.19 3.76
N THR A 141 3.44 13.00 3.33
CA THR A 141 4.01 12.32 2.17
C THR A 141 3.64 13.00 0.85
N MET A 142 2.40 13.51 0.74
CA MET A 142 1.98 14.33 -0.40
C MET A 142 2.84 15.60 -0.50
N LYS A 143 3.14 16.27 0.62
CA LYS A 143 4.04 17.42 0.64
C LYS A 143 5.47 17.05 0.31
N ALA A 144 5.95 15.89 0.77
CA ALA A 144 7.27 15.38 0.38
C ALA A 144 7.37 15.14 -1.14
N LYS A 145 6.33 14.56 -1.76
CA LYS A 145 6.26 14.40 -3.23
C LYS A 145 6.29 15.73 -3.96
N GLU A 146 5.51 16.71 -3.53
CA GLU A 146 5.52 18.08 -4.09
C GLU A 146 6.93 18.68 -4.04
N LEU A 147 7.60 18.59 -2.89
CA LEU A 147 8.96 19.10 -2.73
C LEU A 147 9.97 18.34 -3.61
N ALA A 148 9.88 17.02 -3.71
CA ALA A 148 10.75 16.25 -4.60
C ALA A 148 10.60 16.69 -6.06
N GLN A 149 9.37 16.83 -6.54
CA GLN A 149 9.08 17.27 -7.91
C GLN A 149 9.45 18.73 -8.20
N SER A 150 9.41 19.60 -7.19
CA SER A 150 9.84 21.00 -7.35
C SER A 150 11.35 21.19 -7.43
N GLY A 151 12.13 20.10 -7.30
CA GLY A 151 13.59 20.15 -7.28
C GLY A 151 14.19 20.61 -5.95
N PHE A 152 13.40 20.62 -4.87
CA PHE A 152 13.84 21.02 -3.53
C PHE A 152 15.07 20.23 -3.04
N ILE A 153 15.14 18.91 -3.31
CA ILE A 153 16.26 18.09 -2.91
C ILE A 153 17.49 18.28 -3.80
N GLY A 154 17.33 18.82 -5.04
CA GLY A 154 18.39 18.88 -6.03
C GLY A 154 18.78 17.49 -6.55
N ARG A 155 20.10 17.26 -6.75
CA ARG A 155 20.62 15.93 -7.12
C ARG A 155 20.53 14.98 -5.94
N LEU A 156 19.89 13.83 -6.13
CA LEU A 156 19.75 12.80 -5.10
C LEU A 156 21.12 12.24 -4.71
N PHE A 157 21.37 12.07 -3.41
CA PHE A 157 22.53 11.35 -2.86
C PHE A 157 22.09 10.07 -2.17
N HIS A 158 21.06 10.15 -1.30
CA HIS A 158 20.63 9.01 -0.49
C HIS A 158 19.11 8.95 -0.36
N PHE A 159 18.57 7.74 -0.45
CA PHE A 159 17.28 7.36 0.09
C PHE A 159 17.51 6.34 1.22
N ARG A 160 16.89 6.56 2.38
CA ARG A 160 16.87 5.59 3.47
C ARG A 160 15.43 5.39 3.92
N GLY A 161 15.06 4.13 4.17
CA GLY A 161 13.73 3.86 4.69
C GLY A 161 13.66 2.56 5.45
N CYS A 162 12.74 2.49 6.39
CA CYS A 162 12.41 1.25 7.08
C CYS A 162 10.90 1.15 7.32
N TYR A 163 10.43 -0.09 7.43
CA TYR A 163 9.12 -0.39 7.97
C TYR A 163 9.24 -1.51 8.99
N LEU A 164 9.05 -1.16 10.24
CA LEU A 164 9.36 -2.01 11.39
C LEU A 164 8.15 -2.11 12.31
N HIS A 165 7.86 -3.33 12.77
CA HIS A 165 6.99 -3.58 13.90
C HIS A 165 7.42 -4.84 14.65
N SER A 166 6.84 -5.07 15.84
CA SER A 166 7.22 -6.13 16.77
C SER A 166 6.15 -7.22 16.95
N GLY A 167 5.11 -7.20 16.12
CA GLY A 167 3.92 -8.03 16.33
C GLY A 167 4.12 -9.55 16.21
N TYR A 168 5.29 -10.01 15.75
CA TYR A 168 5.57 -11.44 15.52
C TYR A 168 6.71 -12.00 16.38
N ILE A 169 7.15 -11.28 17.41
CA ILE A 169 8.25 -11.69 18.31
C ILE A 169 7.91 -12.94 19.12
N ASP A 170 6.66 -13.12 19.55
CA ASP A 170 6.27 -14.26 20.35
C ASP A 170 6.33 -15.56 19.52
N PRO A 171 7.21 -16.53 19.87
CA PRO A 171 7.32 -17.79 19.15
C PRO A 171 6.09 -18.70 19.34
N ASN A 172 5.22 -18.41 20.32
CA ASN A 172 3.99 -19.14 20.54
C ASN A 172 2.80 -18.59 19.75
N ARG A 173 2.97 -17.47 19.05
CA ARG A 173 1.96 -16.99 18.11
C ARG A 173 1.71 -18.06 17.04
N PRO A 174 0.43 -18.45 16.80
CA PRO A 174 0.11 -19.50 15.84
C PRO A 174 0.59 -19.20 14.42
N LEU A 175 0.79 -20.25 13.63
CA LEU A 175 1.13 -20.19 12.21
C LEU A 175 -0.09 -19.73 11.40
N GLU A 176 -0.38 -18.42 11.49
CA GLU A 176 -1.47 -17.75 10.78
C GLU A 176 -1.17 -17.65 9.27
N TRP A 177 -2.17 -17.27 8.48
CA TRP A 177 -2.09 -17.19 7.03
C TRP A 177 -0.93 -16.30 6.50
N ARG A 178 -0.59 -15.20 7.22
CA ARG A 178 0.56 -14.33 6.87
C ARG A 178 1.93 -14.98 7.06
N LEU A 179 1.97 -16.14 7.69
CA LEU A 179 3.18 -16.93 7.91
C LEU A 179 3.26 -18.13 6.99
N ARG A 180 2.25 -18.32 6.12
CA ARG A 180 2.14 -19.44 5.19
C ARG A 180 2.48 -18.96 3.77
N LYS A 181 3.61 -19.43 3.24
CA LYS A 181 4.11 -19.00 1.93
C LYS A 181 3.10 -19.24 0.82
N GLU A 182 2.38 -20.35 0.87
CA GLU A 182 1.35 -20.73 -0.12
C GLU A 182 0.15 -19.79 -0.16
N ILE A 183 -0.02 -18.92 0.86
CA ILE A 183 -1.12 -17.95 0.93
C ILE A 183 -0.65 -16.53 0.64
N ILE A 184 0.51 -16.14 1.20
CA ILE A 184 0.98 -14.75 1.10
C ILE A 184 2.02 -14.55 -0.01
N GLY A 185 2.76 -15.58 -0.42
CA GLY A 185 3.79 -15.51 -1.45
C GLY A 185 5.20 -15.24 -0.93
N GLY A 186 5.37 -14.68 0.26
CA GLY A 186 6.63 -14.36 0.91
C GLY A 186 6.43 -13.96 2.37
N GLY A 187 7.40 -13.28 2.97
CA GLY A 187 7.35 -12.88 4.37
C GLY A 187 7.12 -11.39 4.57
N VAL A 188 7.94 -10.80 5.44
CA VAL A 188 7.87 -9.39 5.77
C VAL A 188 8.08 -8.49 4.55
N LEU A 189 8.92 -8.91 3.59
CA LEU A 189 9.15 -8.15 2.37
C LEU A 189 7.87 -8.06 1.51
N VAL A 190 7.03 -9.09 1.48
CA VAL A 190 5.74 -9.07 0.77
C VAL A 190 4.65 -8.34 1.56
N ASP A 191 4.71 -8.37 2.90
CA ASP A 191 3.71 -7.72 3.74
C ASP A 191 3.99 -6.22 3.93
N LEU A 192 5.20 -5.84 4.34
CA LEU A 192 5.59 -4.46 4.63
C LEU A 192 6.30 -3.76 3.46
N GLY A 193 7.01 -4.55 2.63
CA GLY A 193 7.76 -4.03 1.50
C GLY A 193 6.94 -3.17 0.54
N PRO A 194 5.72 -3.58 0.13
CA PRO A 194 4.90 -2.79 -0.80
C PRO A 194 4.70 -1.35 -0.37
N HIS A 195 4.54 -1.09 0.91
CA HIS A 195 4.30 0.25 1.43
C HIS A 195 5.50 1.18 1.26
N LEU A 196 6.69 0.76 1.70
CA LEU A 196 7.87 1.60 1.64
C LEU A 196 8.49 1.67 0.24
N LEU A 197 8.49 0.55 -0.48
CA LEU A 197 9.01 0.51 -1.86
C LEU A 197 8.12 1.34 -2.79
N ASP A 198 6.82 1.28 -2.62
CA ASP A 198 5.87 2.14 -3.32
C ASP A 198 6.11 3.63 -3.04
N LEU A 199 6.27 4.00 -1.77
CA LEU A 199 6.59 5.38 -1.39
C LEU A 199 7.91 5.84 -2.01
N MET A 200 8.96 5.01 -1.97
CA MET A 200 10.25 5.34 -2.57
C MET A 200 10.13 5.58 -4.08
N LEU A 201 9.53 4.63 -4.80
CA LEU A 201 9.34 4.73 -6.25
C LEU A 201 8.49 5.97 -6.61
N TRP A 202 7.41 6.20 -5.87
CA TRP A 202 6.54 7.34 -6.10
C TRP A 202 7.21 8.68 -5.78
N LEU A 203 7.89 8.80 -4.62
CA LEU A 203 8.58 10.04 -4.23
C LEU A 203 9.66 10.43 -5.25
N LEU A 204 10.40 9.42 -5.73
CA LEU A 204 11.52 9.63 -6.64
C LEU A 204 11.15 9.57 -8.13
N ASP A 205 9.88 9.31 -8.46
CA ASP A 205 9.41 9.35 -9.85
C ASP A 205 9.66 10.73 -10.48
N GLY A 206 10.41 10.75 -11.61
CA GLY A 206 10.90 11.97 -12.25
C GLY A 206 12.16 12.57 -11.60
N VAL A 207 12.68 12.01 -10.52
CA VAL A 207 13.93 12.42 -9.85
C VAL A 207 15.05 11.43 -10.14
N ASP A 208 14.82 10.14 -9.84
CA ASP A 208 15.78 9.06 -10.08
C ASP A 208 15.06 7.70 -10.13
N GLU A 209 15.73 6.67 -10.66
CA GLU A 209 15.18 5.33 -10.78
C GLU A 209 16.17 4.27 -10.27
N PRO A 210 15.71 3.20 -9.56
CA PRO A 210 16.56 2.11 -9.14
C PRO A 210 17.01 1.28 -10.34
N VAL A 211 18.31 0.92 -10.38
CA VAL A 211 18.92 0.15 -11.47
C VAL A 211 19.56 -1.16 -11.00
N ALA A 212 19.78 -1.34 -9.69
CA ALA A 212 20.26 -2.59 -9.13
C ALA A 212 19.96 -2.67 -7.63
N VAL A 213 19.83 -3.88 -7.12
CA VAL A 213 19.64 -4.16 -5.69
C VAL A 213 20.59 -5.26 -5.19
N CYS A 214 20.95 -5.18 -3.91
CA CYS A 214 21.61 -6.25 -3.17
C CYS A 214 20.83 -6.46 -1.88
N GLY A 215 20.19 -7.62 -1.75
CA GLY A 215 19.23 -7.93 -0.68
C GLY A 215 19.69 -9.05 0.24
N MET A 216 19.11 -9.08 1.43
CA MET A 216 19.19 -10.18 2.37
C MET A 216 17.84 -10.39 3.06
N THR A 217 17.54 -11.63 3.43
CA THR A 217 16.34 -12.00 4.18
C THR A 217 16.71 -13.00 5.27
N GLU A 218 15.98 -12.98 6.39
CA GLU A 218 16.17 -13.94 7.48
C GLU A 218 14.83 -14.32 8.12
N THR A 219 14.70 -15.59 8.48
CA THR A 219 13.61 -16.14 9.29
C THR A 219 14.15 -16.48 10.67
N PHE A 220 13.86 -15.69 11.69
CA PHE A 220 14.39 -15.89 13.03
C PHE A 220 13.61 -16.96 13.80
N ILE A 221 12.28 -16.99 13.65
CA ILE A 221 11.41 -17.96 14.32
C ILE A 221 11.06 -19.07 13.33
N LYS A 222 11.84 -20.16 13.39
CA LYS A 222 11.81 -21.23 12.38
C LYS A 222 10.57 -22.12 12.46
N GLU A 223 9.87 -22.19 13.61
CA GLU A 223 8.70 -23.04 13.83
C GLU A 223 7.67 -22.34 14.69
N ARG A 224 6.38 -22.58 14.39
CA ARG A 224 5.27 -22.03 15.16
C ARG A 224 4.17 -23.07 15.40
N PRO A 225 3.39 -22.92 16.51
CA PRO A 225 2.24 -23.77 16.78
C PRO A 225 1.21 -23.71 15.64
N LEU A 226 0.59 -24.85 15.36
CA LEU A 226 -0.55 -24.89 14.43
C LEU A 226 -1.80 -24.28 15.09
N PRO A 227 -2.59 -23.47 14.38
CA PRO A 227 -3.82 -22.88 14.93
C PRO A 227 -4.83 -23.94 15.41
N GLU A 228 -4.92 -25.05 14.68
CA GLU A 228 -5.83 -26.18 14.96
C GLU A 228 -5.36 -27.10 16.09
N ASP A 229 -4.05 -27.17 16.36
CA ASP A 229 -3.45 -27.98 17.40
C ASP A 229 -2.16 -27.34 17.94
N PRO A 230 -2.23 -26.45 18.96
CA PRO A 230 -1.07 -25.75 19.49
C PRO A 230 0.04 -26.65 20.10
N THR A 231 -0.23 -27.93 20.29
CA THR A 231 0.80 -28.89 20.74
C THR A 231 1.73 -29.33 19.62
N LYS A 232 1.32 -29.12 18.37
CA LYS A 232 2.12 -29.37 17.14
C LYS A 232 2.67 -28.10 16.59
N LYS A 233 3.89 -28.18 16.04
CA LYS A 233 4.54 -27.06 15.35
C LYS A 233 4.79 -27.41 13.89
N ALA A 234 4.79 -26.37 13.05
CA ALA A 234 5.20 -26.47 11.66
C ALA A 234 6.25 -25.41 11.31
N PRO A 235 7.09 -25.66 10.28
CA PRO A 235 8.11 -24.71 9.87
C PRO A 235 7.52 -23.41 9.34
N VAL A 236 8.22 -22.30 9.59
CA VAL A 236 7.96 -20.99 8.99
C VAL A 236 8.87 -20.84 7.76
N GLU A 237 8.27 -20.75 6.57
CA GLU A 237 8.99 -20.69 5.29
C GLU A 237 9.11 -19.26 4.73
N VAL A 238 8.75 -18.26 5.51
CA VAL A 238 8.72 -16.85 5.11
C VAL A 238 9.63 -16.00 6.00
N ASP A 239 10.19 -14.94 5.43
CA ASP A 239 11.12 -14.05 6.11
C ASP A 239 10.46 -13.24 7.23
N ASP A 240 11.17 -13.09 8.36
CA ASP A 240 10.83 -12.21 9.49
C ASP A 240 11.48 -10.83 9.34
N ALA A 241 12.62 -10.77 8.64
CA ALA A 241 13.32 -9.53 8.31
C ALA A 241 13.88 -9.59 6.89
N ALA A 242 13.91 -8.43 6.24
CA ALA A 242 14.53 -8.22 4.94
C ALA A 242 15.22 -6.85 4.90
N SER A 243 16.35 -6.76 4.18
CA SER A 243 17.02 -5.49 3.92
C SER A 243 17.61 -5.47 2.52
N ALA A 244 17.74 -4.29 1.93
CA ALA A 244 18.38 -4.16 0.64
C ALA A 244 19.16 -2.85 0.51
N LEU A 245 20.31 -2.94 -0.18
CA LEU A 245 21.01 -1.81 -0.78
C LEU A 245 20.48 -1.62 -2.20
N ILE A 246 20.30 -0.36 -2.60
CA ILE A 246 19.76 0.02 -3.91
C ILE A 246 20.75 0.96 -4.59
N ARG A 247 21.02 0.74 -5.86
CA ARG A 247 21.71 1.70 -6.74
C ARG A 247 20.70 2.39 -7.61
N PHE A 248 20.79 3.70 -7.64
CA PHE A 248 19.99 4.53 -8.55
C PHE A 248 20.82 4.89 -9.78
N LYS A 249 20.12 5.25 -10.87
CA LYS A 249 20.71 5.57 -12.17
C LYS A 249 21.69 6.74 -12.12
N SER A 250 21.44 7.73 -11.27
CA SER A 250 22.34 8.88 -11.07
C SER A 250 23.62 8.53 -10.30
N GLY A 251 23.73 7.31 -9.75
CA GLY A 251 24.77 6.89 -8.82
C GLY A 251 24.43 7.13 -7.35
N ALA A 252 23.23 7.64 -7.04
CA ALA A 252 22.73 7.73 -5.67
C ALA A 252 22.57 6.33 -5.04
N LEU A 253 22.57 6.28 -3.72
CA LEU A 253 22.46 5.04 -2.95
C LEU A 253 21.17 5.01 -2.14
N GLY A 254 20.52 3.83 -2.11
CA GLY A 254 19.37 3.53 -1.27
C GLY A 254 19.67 2.46 -0.24
N TYR A 255 18.98 2.53 0.88
CA TYR A 255 18.89 1.48 1.89
C TYR A 255 17.45 1.34 2.38
N VAL A 256 16.98 0.10 2.40
CA VAL A 256 15.64 -0.22 2.91
C VAL A 256 15.69 -1.40 3.87
N GLU A 257 14.87 -1.35 4.92
CA GLU A 257 14.78 -2.36 5.95
C GLU A 257 13.32 -2.66 6.30
N PHE A 258 13.01 -3.94 6.47
CA PHE A 258 11.70 -4.44 6.85
C PHE A 258 11.87 -5.47 7.96
N SER A 259 11.08 -5.35 9.03
CA SER A 259 11.09 -6.33 10.11
C SER A 259 9.73 -6.39 10.80
N ARG A 260 9.27 -7.59 11.12
CA ARG A 260 8.10 -7.82 11.95
C ARG A 260 8.44 -8.29 13.37
N VAL A 261 9.74 -8.30 13.68
CA VAL A 261 10.31 -8.72 14.96
C VAL A 261 11.26 -7.67 15.55
N ALA A 262 11.13 -6.41 15.14
CA ALA A 262 11.91 -5.30 15.65
C ALA A 262 11.38 -4.89 17.05
N THR A 263 11.95 -5.46 18.09
CA THR A 263 11.52 -5.27 19.47
C THR A 263 11.43 -3.79 19.85
N GLY A 264 10.27 -3.37 20.35
CA GLY A 264 10.03 -2.01 20.82
C GLY A 264 9.46 -1.05 19.78
N THR A 265 9.27 -1.51 18.52
CA THR A 265 8.59 -0.73 17.48
C THR A 265 7.10 -1.07 17.43
N GLU A 266 6.30 -0.11 17.06
CA GLU A 266 4.85 -0.26 16.83
C GLU A 266 4.58 -0.41 15.31
N ASP A 267 4.19 0.65 14.63
CA ASP A 267 3.93 0.70 13.19
C ASP A 267 4.87 1.72 12.54
N GLU A 268 6.17 1.45 12.56
CA GLU A 268 7.23 2.44 12.34
C GLU A 268 7.72 2.45 10.89
N LEU A 269 6.95 3.09 10.00
CA LEU A 269 7.39 3.41 8.66
C LEU A 269 8.09 4.77 8.67
N ARG A 270 9.36 4.78 8.22
CA ARG A 270 10.16 6.01 8.12
C ARG A 270 10.87 6.07 6.77
N PHE A 271 11.08 7.28 6.27
CA PHE A 271 12.03 7.52 5.20
C PHE A 271 12.79 8.84 5.37
N GLU A 272 13.97 8.88 4.77
CA GLU A 272 14.82 10.06 4.61
C GLU A 272 15.27 10.16 3.16
N VAL A 273 15.25 11.38 2.62
CA VAL A 273 15.74 11.70 1.27
C VAL A 273 16.74 12.82 1.40
N HIS A 274 17.96 12.59 0.92
CA HIS A 274 19.05 13.57 0.98
C HIS A 274 19.57 13.89 -0.41
N GLY A 275 19.62 15.18 -0.73
CA GLY A 275 20.21 15.69 -1.96
C GLY A 275 21.17 16.85 -1.71
N ASP A 276 21.70 17.42 -2.79
CA ASP A 276 22.70 18.50 -2.70
C ASP A 276 22.11 19.85 -2.30
N LYS A 277 20.78 20.04 -2.45
CA LYS A 277 20.09 21.28 -2.10
C LYS A 277 19.21 21.17 -0.86
N GLY A 278 18.74 19.97 -0.55
CA GLY A 278 17.83 19.78 0.59
C GLY A 278 17.71 18.35 1.03
N ALA A 279 17.07 18.16 2.17
CA ALA A 279 16.70 16.86 2.70
C ALA A 279 15.28 16.86 3.25
N MET A 280 14.67 15.67 3.29
CA MET A 280 13.34 15.46 3.87
C MET A 280 13.35 14.19 4.71
N ALA A 281 12.58 14.17 5.80
CA ALA A 281 12.35 12.99 6.61
C ALA A 281 10.90 12.91 7.07
N PHE A 282 10.37 11.70 7.09
CA PHE A 282 9.01 11.38 7.55
C PHE A 282 9.05 10.20 8.51
N ASN A 283 8.17 10.23 9.52
CA ASN A 283 7.92 9.11 10.41
C ASN A 283 6.40 8.95 10.58
N LEU A 284 5.89 7.75 10.28
CA LEU A 284 4.46 7.42 10.40
C LEU A 284 3.93 7.58 11.83
N MET A 285 4.77 7.37 12.84
CA MET A 285 4.39 7.58 14.25
C MET A 285 4.20 9.07 14.60
N GLU A 286 4.65 9.99 13.72
CA GLU A 286 4.41 11.43 13.78
C GLU A 286 3.76 11.95 12.49
N PRO A 287 2.61 11.43 12.02
CA PRO A 287 2.11 11.56 10.64
C PRO A 287 1.70 12.99 10.25
N ASN A 288 1.64 13.89 11.21
CA ASN A 288 1.23 15.27 11.02
C ASN A 288 2.37 16.21 10.62
N TRP A 289 3.58 15.70 10.49
CA TRP A 289 4.77 16.52 10.31
C TRP A 289 5.67 15.94 9.21
N LEU A 290 6.27 16.87 8.45
CA LEU A 290 7.40 16.58 7.56
C LEU A 290 8.62 17.37 8.03
N TRP A 291 9.74 16.70 8.23
CA TRP A 291 11.00 17.37 8.51
C TRP A 291 11.67 17.73 7.19
N VAL A 292 12.15 18.97 7.07
CA VAL A 292 12.86 19.46 5.87
C VAL A 292 14.10 20.24 6.26
N PHE A 293 15.14 20.09 5.45
CA PHE A 293 16.35 20.89 5.51
C PHE A 293 16.57 21.55 4.16
N ASP A 294 16.65 22.88 4.15
CA ASP A 294 16.88 23.67 2.95
C ASP A 294 18.28 24.27 2.97
N ARG A 295 19.16 23.73 2.14
CA ARG A 295 20.57 24.17 2.03
C ARG A 295 20.72 25.46 1.21
N THR A 296 19.70 25.88 0.49
CA THR A 296 19.73 27.13 -0.31
C THR A 296 19.60 28.38 0.57
N GLN A 297 19.17 28.21 1.84
CA GLN A 297 19.12 29.29 2.83
C GLN A 297 20.54 29.68 3.29
N PRO A 298 20.74 30.90 3.85
CA PRO A 298 21.99 31.28 4.48
C PRO A 298 22.41 30.26 5.55
N PRO A 299 23.74 30.01 5.70
CA PRO A 299 24.22 29.06 6.72
C PRO A 299 23.76 29.31 8.15
N SER A 300 23.49 30.57 8.51
CA SER A 300 22.93 30.93 9.82
C SER A 300 21.50 30.42 10.06
N GLU A 301 20.81 30.01 8.99
CA GLU A 301 19.43 29.49 9.05
C GLU A 301 19.38 27.96 8.83
N TRP A 302 20.52 27.29 8.70
CA TRP A 302 20.57 25.85 8.52
C TRP A 302 20.13 25.11 9.76
N GLY A 303 19.27 24.12 9.54
CA GLY A 303 18.70 23.25 10.54
C GLY A 303 17.47 22.55 9.97
N PHE A 304 17.16 21.37 10.49
CA PHE A 304 15.89 20.74 10.17
C PHE A 304 14.73 21.54 10.73
N LYS A 305 13.78 21.86 9.87
CA LYS A 305 12.52 22.54 10.20
C LYS A 305 11.39 21.52 10.14
N LYS A 306 10.48 21.58 11.11
CA LYS A 306 9.30 20.71 11.18
C LYS A 306 8.12 21.44 10.53
N LEU A 307 7.69 20.98 9.35
CA LEU A 307 6.53 21.51 8.65
C LEU A 307 5.26 20.87 9.16
N SER A 308 4.28 21.68 9.54
CA SER A 308 2.94 21.21 9.86
C SER A 308 2.17 20.85 8.59
N THR A 309 1.73 19.61 8.51
CA THR A 309 0.91 19.08 7.40
C THR A 309 -0.48 18.65 7.85
N VAL A 310 -0.84 18.97 9.08
CA VAL A 310 -2.06 18.56 9.78
C VAL A 310 -3.31 18.80 8.93
N GLN A 311 -4.00 17.72 8.53
CA GLN A 311 -5.23 17.73 7.71
C GLN A 311 -5.16 18.60 6.44
N LYS A 312 -3.96 18.89 5.92
CA LYS A 312 -3.79 19.69 4.70
C LYS A 312 -4.05 18.87 3.44
N TYR A 313 -5.26 18.37 3.32
CA TYR A 313 -5.75 17.77 2.09
C TYR A 313 -6.19 18.84 1.09
N PRO A 314 -6.00 18.61 -0.23
CA PRO A 314 -6.47 19.54 -1.23
C PRO A 314 -8.01 19.60 -1.27
N PRO A 315 -8.60 20.72 -1.75
CA PRO A 315 -10.02 20.75 -2.05
C PRO A 315 -10.43 19.59 -2.98
N PRO A 316 -11.64 19.03 -2.84
CA PRO A 316 -12.76 19.51 -2.03
C PRO A 316 -12.79 18.98 -0.60
N ALA A 317 -11.68 18.48 -0.03
CA ALA A 317 -11.61 18.11 1.38
C ALA A 317 -11.93 19.34 2.26
N ALA A 318 -12.94 19.21 3.12
CA ALA A 318 -13.48 20.33 3.87
C ALA A 318 -13.45 20.12 5.39
N TYR A 319 -13.44 18.86 5.82
CA TYR A 319 -13.57 18.54 7.23
C TYR A 319 -12.62 17.38 7.61
N PRO A 320 -12.06 17.38 8.82
CA PRO A 320 -11.96 18.51 9.76
C PRO A 320 -10.99 19.60 9.25
N SER A 321 -11.03 20.79 9.88
CA SER A 321 -10.15 21.90 9.49
C SER A 321 -8.66 21.60 9.75
N PRO A 322 -7.70 22.28 9.07
CA PRO A 322 -6.25 22.02 9.15
C PRO A 322 -5.62 22.41 10.50
N LYS A 323 -6.15 21.95 11.61
CA LYS A 323 -5.63 22.14 12.98
C LYS A 323 -5.85 20.92 13.88
N PHE A 324 -6.64 19.96 13.42
CA PHE A 324 -6.89 18.72 14.15
C PHE A 324 -5.96 17.63 13.68
N THR A 325 -5.41 16.84 14.60
CA THR A 325 -4.45 15.79 14.30
C THR A 325 -5.05 14.70 13.39
N LEU A 326 -4.20 14.13 12.55
CA LEU A 326 -4.52 13.05 11.62
C LEU A 326 -4.34 11.70 12.30
N GLY A 327 -5.26 10.76 12.07
CA GLY A 327 -5.11 9.35 12.38
C GLY A 327 -4.91 8.50 11.12
N TRP A 328 -4.42 7.26 11.28
CA TRP A 328 -4.12 6.31 10.19
C TRP A 328 -5.30 6.10 9.23
N MET A 329 -6.53 5.96 9.76
CA MET A 329 -7.75 5.76 8.98
C MET A 329 -8.03 6.85 7.93
N ARG A 330 -7.53 8.07 8.17
CA ARG A 330 -7.85 9.21 7.30
C ARG A 330 -7.19 9.12 5.93
N SER A 331 -6.04 8.47 5.82
CA SER A 331 -5.35 8.25 4.56
C SER A 331 -6.13 7.31 3.63
N HIS A 332 -6.75 6.25 4.18
CA HIS A 332 -7.64 5.36 3.44
C HIS A 332 -8.85 6.11 2.87
N VAL A 333 -9.44 7.02 3.66
CA VAL A 333 -10.56 7.85 3.18
C VAL A 333 -10.13 8.72 2.00
N HIS A 334 -8.92 9.32 2.06
CA HIS A 334 -8.43 10.14 0.95
C HIS A 334 -8.07 9.30 -0.28
N ALA A 335 -7.46 8.13 -0.10
CA ALA A 335 -7.14 7.21 -1.18
C ALA A 335 -8.39 6.78 -1.96
N GLN A 336 -9.44 6.37 -1.24
CA GLN A 336 -10.71 5.99 -1.85
C GLN A 336 -11.45 7.17 -2.47
N PHE A 337 -11.38 8.36 -1.86
CA PHE A 337 -11.89 9.59 -2.48
C PHE A 337 -11.20 9.85 -3.82
N CYS A 338 -9.86 9.78 -3.89
CA CYS A 338 -9.12 9.97 -5.14
C CYS A 338 -9.51 8.93 -6.21
N PHE A 339 -9.78 7.69 -5.80
CA PHE A 339 -10.26 6.65 -6.71
C PHE A 339 -11.65 6.97 -7.27
N LEU A 340 -12.59 7.42 -6.42
CA LEU A 340 -13.91 7.86 -6.88
C LEU A 340 -13.82 9.09 -7.81
N ASP A 341 -12.97 10.05 -7.47
CA ASP A 341 -12.73 11.22 -8.31
C ASP A 341 -12.19 10.82 -9.68
N ALA A 342 -11.30 9.81 -9.73
CA ALA A 342 -10.80 9.25 -10.98
C ALA A 342 -11.90 8.60 -11.83
N ILE A 343 -12.84 7.88 -11.21
CA ILE A 343 -13.96 7.26 -11.89
C ILE A 343 -14.93 8.32 -12.43
N VAL A 344 -15.34 9.27 -11.57
CA VAL A 344 -16.40 10.24 -11.90
C VAL A 344 -15.93 11.28 -12.92
N ASN A 345 -14.67 11.70 -12.82
CA ASN A 345 -14.10 12.76 -13.66
C ASN A 345 -13.16 12.24 -14.76
N ASP A 346 -13.19 10.92 -15.02
CA ASP A 346 -12.36 10.22 -16.01
C ASP A 346 -10.87 10.57 -15.92
N LYS A 347 -10.35 10.66 -14.70
CA LYS A 347 -8.93 10.92 -14.43
C LYS A 347 -8.15 9.59 -14.33
N PRO A 348 -6.81 9.62 -14.46
CA PRO A 348 -5.99 8.48 -14.06
C PRO A 348 -6.18 8.13 -12.57
N ALA A 349 -6.48 6.88 -12.27
CA ALA A 349 -6.43 6.37 -10.89
C ALA A 349 -4.99 6.00 -10.55
N LYS A 350 -4.50 6.41 -9.37
CA LYS A 350 -3.14 6.14 -8.90
C LYS A 350 -3.12 5.85 -7.40
N PRO A 351 -2.24 4.89 -6.96
CA PRO A 351 -1.37 4.03 -7.79
C PRO A 351 -2.19 2.99 -8.58
N ASP A 352 -1.87 2.84 -9.85
CA ASP A 352 -2.46 1.80 -10.69
C ASP A 352 -1.67 0.48 -10.63
N PHE A 353 -2.07 -0.49 -11.46
CA PHE A 353 -1.40 -1.80 -11.49
C PHE A 353 0.00 -1.75 -12.11
N ASP A 354 0.33 -0.74 -12.92
CA ASP A 354 1.69 -0.52 -13.41
C ASP A 354 2.63 0.01 -12.30
N ASP A 355 2.12 0.86 -11.41
CA ASP A 355 2.87 1.29 -10.23
C ASP A 355 3.15 0.08 -9.31
N ALA A 356 2.13 -0.73 -9.05
CA ALA A 356 2.25 -1.94 -8.24
C ALA A 356 3.18 -3.00 -8.87
N LEU A 357 3.19 -3.12 -10.21
CA LEU A 357 4.10 -4.02 -10.92
C LEU A 357 5.56 -3.65 -10.67
N LYS A 358 5.92 -2.37 -10.66
CA LYS A 358 7.29 -1.92 -10.32
C LYS A 358 7.68 -2.31 -8.89
N VAL A 359 6.74 -2.25 -7.97
CA VAL A 359 6.94 -2.70 -6.58
C VAL A 359 7.20 -4.21 -6.54
N HIS A 360 6.40 -5.00 -7.26
CA HIS A 360 6.60 -6.44 -7.38
C HIS A 360 7.94 -6.81 -8.00
N GLU A 361 8.36 -6.09 -9.05
CA GLU A 361 9.67 -6.28 -9.68
C GLU A 361 10.81 -6.05 -8.69
N LEU A 362 10.72 -5.00 -7.89
CA LEU A 362 11.73 -4.67 -6.89
C LEU A 362 11.78 -5.70 -5.74
N MET A 363 10.62 -6.17 -5.26
CA MET A 363 10.56 -7.26 -4.27
C MET A 363 11.17 -8.56 -4.82
N GLU A 364 10.82 -8.93 -6.05
CA GLU A 364 11.38 -10.12 -6.72
C GLU A 364 12.90 -10.00 -6.87
N ALA A 365 13.41 -8.84 -7.28
CA ALA A 365 14.85 -8.58 -7.39
C ALA A 365 15.57 -8.71 -6.05
N ILE A 366 14.96 -8.22 -4.96
CA ILE A 366 15.51 -8.35 -3.60
C ILE A 366 15.56 -9.83 -3.18
N TYR A 367 14.51 -10.62 -3.43
CA TYR A 367 14.52 -12.07 -3.14
C TYR A 367 15.57 -12.82 -3.98
N ARG A 368 15.67 -12.55 -5.29
CA ARG A 368 16.72 -13.16 -6.15
C ARG A 368 18.12 -12.82 -5.65
N SER A 369 18.33 -11.59 -5.23
CA SER A 369 19.59 -11.14 -4.67
C SER A 369 19.91 -11.85 -3.35
N ALA A 370 18.94 -11.92 -2.43
CA ALA A 370 19.10 -12.62 -1.15
C ALA A 370 19.42 -14.11 -1.34
N GLN A 371 18.82 -14.75 -2.33
CA GLN A 371 19.07 -16.16 -2.66
C GLN A 371 20.44 -16.40 -3.30
N SER A 372 20.86 -15.52 -4.21
CA SER A 372 22.13 -15.68 -4.96
C SER A 372 23.34 -15.09 -4.26
N GLY A 373 23.14 -14.19 -3.28
CA GLY A 373 24.21 -13.40 -2.64
C GLY A 373 24.84 -12.33 -3.56
N ASN A 374 24.22 -12.04 -4.69
CA ASN A 374 24.74 -11.13 -5.71
C ASN A 374 23.84 -9.92 -5.94
N TRP A 375 24.40 -8.86 -6.54
CA TRP A 375 23.60 -7.76 -7.08
C TRP A 375 22.71 -8.24 -8.22
N VAL A 376 21.46 -7.80 -8.23
CA VAL A 376 20.49 -8.04 -9.29
C VAL A 376 20.17 -6.70 -9.98
N SER A 377 20.35 -6.68 -11.31
CA SER A 377 20.06 -5.51 -12.14
C SER A 377 18.55 -5.33 -12.36
N LEU A 378 18.13 -4.09 -12.55
CA LEU A 378 16.77 -3.69 -12.90
C LEU A 378 16.78 -2.94 -14.25
N PRO A 379 15.73 -3.07 -15.08
CA PRO A 379 14.61 -3.99 -14.91
C PRO A 379 15.04 -5.46 -14.96
N LEU A 380 14.24 -6.33 -14.34
CA LEU A 380 14.48 -7.78 -14.43
C LEU A 380 14.37 -8.25 -15.89
N GLU A 381 15.36 -9.01 -16.35
CA GLU A 381 15.32 -9.59 -17.68
C GLU A 381 14.09 -10.51 -17.87
N LYS A 382 13.54 -10.50 -19.08
CA LYS A 382 12.33 -11.23 -19.44
C LYS A 382 12.54 -12.73 -19.45
#